data_fb9de5dffee721fb85f5d1b049a690aa
#
_entry.id   fb9de5dffee721fb85f5d1b049a690aa
#
_cell.length_a   1.000
_cell.length_b   1.000
_cell.length_c   1.000
_cell.angle_alpha   90.00
_cell.angle_beta   90.00
_cell.angle_gamma   90.00
#
_symmetry.space_group_name_H-M   'P 1'
#
loop_
_entity.id
_entity.type
_entity.pdbx_description
1 polymer ?
#
loop_
_entity_poly.entity_id
_entity_poly.type
_entity_poly.pdbx_seq_one_letter_code
_entity_poly.pdbx_strand_id
1 'polypeptide(L)'
;MGFKQRGYTREVTLEKVRDYSLFAIATEGTVTEPGYFRPFDGIDRIKVDIIEPEPSEDGKDKNEGSSPKKVLERVQAYIDENQLSADDGDTLWCVIDVDRWPQEQIEELHNFCEQKANWNLVISNPCIEIWLLYHTQTDLTSLVIKTSKDAKRVLDKLAKYYYFKYLPLMPEAIKNAKAADTNPAGYMPEPLQTKVYRLAQTLYNRIGKKRFEEFVASLPKMEQKVLSKKV
;
A
#
# COMPACT_ATOMS: atom_id res chain seq x y z
N MET A 1 -18.48 -39.87 -55.15
CA MET A 1 -18.14 -38.45 -54.81
C MET A 1 -17.98 -38.38 -53.33
N GLY A 2 -16.74 -38.26 -52.83
CA GLY A 2 -16.46 -38.22 -51.42
C GLY A 2 -16.42 -36.77 -50.90
N PHE A 3 -17.20 -36.47 -49.87
CA PHE A 3 -17.16 -35.18 -49.19
C PHE A 3 -15.89 -35.10 -48.36
N LYS A 4 -14.98 -34.14 -48.66
CA LYS A 4 -13.85 -33.78 -47.78
C LYS A 4 -14.40 -32.92 -46.67
N GLN A 5 -14.41 -33.45 -45.42
CA GLN A 5 -14.60 -32.67 -44.22
C GLN A 5 -13.41 -31.71 -44.04
N ARG A 6 -13.68 -30.39 -44.15
CA ARG A 6 -12.71 -29.36 -43.75
C ARG A 6 -12.73 -29.27 -42.23
N GLY A 7 -11.72 -29.86 -41.58
CA GLY A 7 -11.47 -29.65 -40.17
C GLY A 7 -10.94 -28.25 -39.94
N TYR A 8 -11.77 -27.37 -39.38
CA TYR A 8 -11.31 -26.13 -38.74
C TYR A 8 -10.88 -26.46 -37.31
N THR A 9 -9.63 -26.79 -37.10
CA THR A 9 -9.00 -26.69 -35.77
C THR A 9 -8.64 -25.22 -35.56
N ARG A 10 -9.54 -24.48 -34.94
CA ARG A 10 -9.20 -23.19 -34.34
C ARG A 10 -8.46 -23.51 -33.06
N GLU A 11 -7.13 -23.41 -33.05
CA GLU A 11 -6.38 -23.25 -31.80
C GLU A 11 -6.81 -21.93 -31.19
N VAL A 12 -7.81 -21.97 -30.33
CA VAL A 12 -8.12 -20.87 -29.42
C VAL A 12 -7.06 -20.96 -28.34
N THR A 13 -5.98 -20.23 -28.49
CA THR A 13 -5.14 -19.86 -27.35
C THR A 13 -6.06 -19.10 -26.42
N LEU A 14 -6.58 -19.77 -25.41
CA LEU A 14 -7.21 -19.14 -24.28
C LEU A 14 -6.10 -18.35 -23.56
N GLU A 15 -5.87 -17.11 -23.99
CA GLU A 15 -5.23 -16.14 -23.11
C GLU A 15 -6.04 -16.19 -21.83
N LYS A 16 -5.39 -16.60 -20.73
CA LYS A 16 -6.00 -16.54 -19.41
C LYS A 16 -6.28 -15.07 -19.14
N VAL A 17 -7.50 -14.63 -19.44
CA VAL A 17 -7.95 -13.30 -19.07
C VAL A 17 -7.88 -13.22 -17.55
N ARG A 18 -6.94 -12.42 -17.07
CA ARG A 18 -6.74 -12.16 -15.67
C ARG A 18 -7.96 -11.37 -15.18
N ASP A 19 -8.70 -11.89 -14.20
CA ASP A 19 -9.95 -11.31 -13.73
C ASP A 19 -9.79 -10.47 -12.45
N TYR A 20 -8.56 -10.12 -12.09
CA TYR A 20 -8.23 -9.28 -10.93
C TYR A 20 -7.30 -8.14 -11.29
N SER A 21 -7.36 -7.05 -10.52
CA SER A 21 -6.41 -5.94 -10.57
C SER A 21 -5.37 -6.12 -9.46
N LEU A 22 -4.10 -5.93 -9.83
CA LEU A 22 -2.98 -6.04 -8.91
C LEU A 22 -2.63 -4.67 -8.30
N PHE A 23 -2.57 -4.62 -6.99
CA PHE A 23 -1.94 -3.56 -6.22
C PHE A 23 -0.58 -4.04 -5.74
N ALA A 24 0.48 -3.73 -6.47
CA ALA A 24 1.86 -3.98 -6.05
C ALA A 24 2.27 -2.84 -5.12
N ILE A 25 2.53 -3.12 -3.85
CA ILE A 25 2.80 -2.12 -2.81
C ILE A 25 4.19 -2.38 -2.25
N ALA A 26 5.16 -1.55 -2.64
CA ALA A 26 6.50 -1.55 -2.08
C ALA A 26 6.54 -0.73 -0.80
N THR A 27 6.99 -1.34 0.29
CA THR A 27 7.00 -0.74 1.63
C THR A 27 8.42 -0.51 2.12
N GLU A 28 8.61 0.55 2.91
CA GLU A 28 9.88 0.80 3.59
C GLU A 28 10.11 -0.21 4.72
N GLY A 29 9.06 -0.48 5.51
CA GLY A 29 9.09 -1.40 6.64
C GLY A 29 8.48 -2.76 6.34
N THR A 30 8.69 -3.70 7.28
CA THR A 30 8.19 -5.08 7.20
C THR A 30 6.98 -5.33 8.12
N VAL A 31 6.53 -4.35 8.89
CA VAL A 31 5.52 -4.56 9.96
C VAL A 31 4.27 -3.69 9.76
N THR A 32 4.41 -2.36 9.78
CA THR A 32 3.26 -1.44 9.86
C THR A 32 2.50 -1.40 8.54
N GLU A 33 3.18 -1.06 7.45
CA GLU A 33 2.59 -0.94 6.12
C GLU A 33 2.07 -2.29 5.62
N PRO A 34 2.88 -3.39 5.66
CA PRO A 34 2.40 -4.70 5.27
C PRO A 34 1.21 -5.17 6.13
N GLY A 35 1.27 -4.94 7.45
CA GLY A 35 0.19 -5.28 8.37
C GLY A 35 -1.12 -4.56 8.06
N TYR A 36 -1.04 -3.31 7.58
CA TYR A 36 -2.21 -2.52 7.23
C TYR A 36 -2.79 -2.92 5.86
N PHE A 37 -1.97 -3.14 4.82
CA PHE A 37 -2.46 -3.35 3.45
C PHE A 37 -2.72 -4.83 3.11
N ARG A 38 -1.98 -5.77 3.68
CA ARG A 38 -2.15 -7.22 3.39
C ARG A 38 -3.56 -7.77 3.62
N PRO A 39 -4.37 -7.29 4.60
CA PRO A 39 -5.75 -7.74 4.78
C PRO A 39 -6.69 -7.46 3.60
N PHE A 40 -6.32 -6.56 2.67
CA PHE A 40 -7.11 -6.27 1.47
C PHE A 40 -6.91 -7.30 0.35
N ASP A 41 -5.92 -8.19 0.48
CA ASP A 41 -5.68 -9.24 -0.51
C ASP A 41 -6.87 -10.22 -0.59
N GLY A 42 -7.28 -10.53 -1.81
CA GLY A 42 -8.39 -11.45 -2.07
C GLY A 42 -9.79 -10.87 -1.89
N ILE A 43 -9.92 -9.56 -1.66
CA ILE A 43 -11.24 -8.91 -1.64
C ILE A 43 -11.71 -8.72 -3.08
N ASP A 44 -12.83 -9.40 -3.42
CA ASP A 44 -13.42 -9.38 -4.76
C ASP A 44 -12.37 -9.76 -5.83
N ARG A 45 -12.08 -8.85 -6.77
CA ARG A 45 -11.10 -9.03 -7.84
C ARG A 45 -9.85 -8.18 -7.59
N ILE A 46 -9.42 -8.09 -6.36
CA ILE A 46 -8.20 -7.38 -5.96
C ILE A 46 -7.17 -8.38 -5.47
N LYS A 47 -5.97 -8.28 -6.00
CA LYS A 47 -4.78 -8.89 -5.44
C LYS A 47 -3.88 -7.81 -4.88
N VAL A 48 -3.48 -7.94 -3.63
CA VAL A 48 -2.46 -7.09 -3.01
C VAL A 48 -1.17 -7.88 -2.89
N ASP A 49 -0.12 -7.40 -3.54
CA ASP A 49 1.21 -7.98 -3.47
C ASP A 49 2.15 -7.00 -2.76
N ILE A 50 2.71 -7.41 -1.63
CA ILE A 50 3.57 -6.56 -0.81
C ILE A 50 5.04 -6.85 -1.15
N ILE A 51 5.72 -5.83 -1.66
CA ILE A 51 7.16 -5.84 -1.95
C ILE A 51 7.90 -5.30 -0.73
N GLU A 52 8.18 -6.18 0.22
CA GLU A 52 8.82 -5.82 1.49
C GLU A 52 10.34 -6.08 1.45
N PRO A 53 11.13 -5.42 2.34
CA PRO A 53 12.54 -5.73 2.49
C PRO A 53 12.76 -7.20 2.84
N GLU A 54 13.78 -7.81 2.25
CA GLU A 54 14.22 -9.15 2.65
C GLU A 54 14.75 -9.11 4.10
N PRO A 55 14.55 -10.17 4.88
CA PRO A 55 15.18 -10.30 6.19
C PRO A 55 16.70 -10.26 6.02
N SER A 56 17.40 -9.41 6.77
CA SER A 56 18.87 -9.40 6.77
C SER A 56 19.40 -10.75 7.27
N GLU A 57 20.26 -11.41 6.51
CA GLU A 57 20.85 -12.72 6.85
C GLU A 57 21.56 -12.70 8.22
N ASP A 58 22.13 -11.58 8.63
CA ASP A 58 22.87 -11.43 9.87
C ASP A 58 22.12 -10.82 11.06
N GLY A 59 20.87 -10.41 10.88
CA GLY A 59 20.06 -9.79 11.94
C GLY A 59 20.61 -8.45 12.47
N LYS A 60 21.65 -7.89 11.86
CA LYS A 60 22.43 -6.77 12.41
C LYS A 60 22.00 -5.39 11.92
N ASP A 61 21.41 -5.28 10.73
CA ASP A 61 21.01 -3.97 10.20
C ASP A 61 19.55 -3.97 9.73
N LYS A 62 18.65 -3.61 10.64
CA LYS A 62 17.22 -3.42 10.33
C LYS A 62 16.95 -2.28 9.34
N ASN A 63 17.95 -1.48 9.00
CA ASN A 63 17.84 -0.28 8.17
C ASN A 63 18.42 -0.46 6.75
N GLU A 64 19.15 -1.53 6.49
CA GLU A 64 19.88 -1.69 5.21
C GLU A 64 18.94 -1.88 4.00
N GLY A 65 17.74 -2.39 4.24
CA GLY A 65 16.72 -2.62 3.21
C GLY A 65 15.65 -1.53 3.05
N SER A 66 15.65 -0.47 3.88
CA SER A 66 14.49 0.44 4.00
C SER A 66 14.63 1.80 3.30
N SER A 67 15.80 2.16 2.75
CA SER A 67 15.96 3.46 2.07
C SER A 67 15.13 3.56 0.78
N PRO A 68 14.75 4.79 0.34
CA PRO A 68 14.05 4.99 -0.94
C PRO A 68 14.79 4.35 -2.12
N LYS A 69 16.12 4.38 -2.13
CA LYS A 69 16.95 3.70 -3.12
C LYS A 69 16.74 2.19 -3.08
N LYS A 70 16.67 1.58 -1.91
CA LYS A 70 16.40 0.14 -1.76
C LYS A 70 14.97 -0.24 -2.12
N VAL A 71 14.00 0.65 -1.86
CA VAL A 71 12.64 0.50 -2.36
C VAL A 71 12.65 0.48 -3.90
N LEU A 72 13.38 1.41 -4.52
CA LEU A 72 13.51 1.49 -5.98
C LEU A 72 14.14 0.21 -6.58
N GLU A 73 15.25 -0.28 -6.01
CA GLU A 73 15.91 -1.51 -6.44
C GLU A 73 14.95 -2.72 -6.40
N ARG A 74 14.18 -2.88 -5.31
CA ARG A 74 13.18 -3.96 -5.18
C ARG A 74 12.03 -3.84 -6.17
N VAL A 75 11.57 -2.62 -6.39
CA VAL A 75 10.50 -2.34 -7.36
C VAL A 75 10.95 -2.66 -8.78
N GLN A 76 12.17 -2.30 -9.16
CA GLN A 76 12.73 -2.62 -10.47
C GLN A 76 12.82 -4.14 -10.67
N ALA A 77 13.38 -4.87 -9.69
CA ALA A 77 13.43 -6.33 -9.74
C ALA A 77 12.03 -6.96 -9.84
N TYR A 78 11.06 -6.44 -9.08
CA TYR A 78 9.68 -6.91 -9.13
C TYR A 78 9.03 -6.70 -10.50
N ILE A 79 9.26 -5.55 -11.15
CA ILE A 79 8.71 -5.24 -12.47
C ILE A 79 9.34 -6.12 -13.56
N ASP A 80 10.64 -6.43 -13.43
CA ASP A 80 11.32 -7.33 -14.38
C ASP A 80 10.76 -8.75 -14.32
N GLU A 81 10.29 -9.20 -13.16
CA GLU A 81 9.68 -10.52 -12.95
C GLU A 81 8.17 -10.54 -13.23
N ASN A 82 7.49 -9.40 -13.01
CA ASN A 82 6.03 -9.29 -13.05
C ASN A 82 5.60 -8.21 -14.03
N GLN A 83 4.83 -8.58 -15.04
CA GLN A 83 4.24 -7.62 -15.97
C GLN A 83 3.05 -6.92 -15.30
N LEU A 84 3.17 -5.60 -15.09
CA LEU A 84 2.08 -4.75 -14.63
C LEU A 84 1.33 -4.20 -15.83
N SER A 85 0.04 -4.51 -15.93
CA SER A 85 -0.84 -4.07 -17.00
C SER A 85 -1.76 -2.94 -16.52
N ALA A 86 -1.58 -1.74 -17.06
CA ALA A 86 -2.47 -0.61 -16.76
C ALA A 86 -3.89 -0.86 -17.28
N ASP A 87 -4.04 -1.58 -18.40
CA ASP A 87 -5.34 -1.92 -18.99
C ASP A 87 -6.14 -2.87 -18.09
N ASP A 88 -5.47 -3.75 -17.35
CA ASP A 88 -6.08 -4.63 -16.33
C ASP A 88 -6.32 -3.88 -15.01
N GLY A 89 -5.95 -2.62 -14.93
CA GLY A 89 -6.08 -1.79 -13.75
C GLY A 89 -5.05 -2.08 -12.65
N ASP A 90 -3.89 -2.64 -13.03
CA ASP A 90 -2.78 -2.82 -12.11
C ASP A 90 -2.14 -1.49 -11.73
N THR A 91 -1.72 -1.38 -10.48
CA THR A 91 -1.05 -0.20 -9.96
C THR A 91 0.17 -0.58 -9.13
N LEU A 92 1.21 0.23 -9.25
CA LEU A 92 2.38 0.19 -8.38
C LEU A 92 2.32 1.35 -7.38
N TRP A 93 2.62 1.05 -6.14
CA TRP A 93 2.66 2.02 -5.05
C TRP A 93 3.95 1.88 -4.25
N CYS A 94 4.74 2.94 -4.20
CA CYS A 94 5.88 3.05 -3.30
C CYS A 94 5.44 3.82 -2.06
N VAL A 95 5.52 3.20 -0.89
CA VAL A 95 5.11 3.76 0.41
C VAL A 95 6.37 3.98 1.23
N ILE A 96 6.72 5.24 1.49
CA ILE A 96 7.93 5.62 2.23
C ILE A 96 7.66 6.70 3.28
N ASP A 97 8.61 6.86 4.18
CA ASP A 97 8.66 7.87 5.23
C ASP A 97 9.70 8.96 4.88
N VAL A 98 9.49 10.20 5.35
CA VAL A 98 10.44 11.32 5.10
C VAL A 98 11.57 11.36 6.12
N ASP A 99 11.39 10.79 7.30
CA ASP A 99 12.06 11.20 8.55
C ASP A 99 13.61 11.27 8.53
N ARG A 100 14.31 10.57 7.63
CA ARG A 100 15.79 10.45 7.68
C ARG A 100 16.49 10.29 6.33
N TRP A 101 15.74 10.30 5.25
CA TRP A 101 16.34 10.04 3.94
C TRP A 101 16.78 11.32 3.23
N PRO A 102 17.93 11.30 2.50
CA PRO A 102 18.30 12.39 1.63
C PRO A 102 17.22 12.66 0.61
N GLN A 103 16.96 13.95 0.37
CA GLN A 103 15.92 14.37 -0.57
C GLN A 103 16.16 13.82 -1.98
N GLU A 104 17.42 13.70 -2.39
CA GLU A 104 17.82 13.19 -3.69
C GLU A 104 17.33 11.75 -3.94
N GLN A 105 17.32 10.90 -2.90
CA GLN A 105 16.82 9.53 -3.02
C GLN A 105 15.29 9.49 -3.17
N ILE A 106 14.59 10.41 -2.52
CA ILE A 106 13.14 10.54 -2.64
C ILE A 106 12.77 11.06 -4.02
N GLU A 107 13.54 12.03 -4.54
CA GLU A 107 13.36 12.59 -5.89
C GLU A 107 13.64 11.53 -6.98
N GLU A 108 14.66 10.69 -6.81
CA GLU A 108 14.95 9.58 -7.72
C GLU A 108 13.77 8.60 -7.81
N LEU A 109 13.23 8.21 -6.65
CA LEU A 109 12.06 7.31 -6.59
C LEU A 109 10.79 7.99 -7.16
N HIS A 110 10.60 9.29 -6.91
CA HIS A 110 9.51 10.06 -7.50
C HIS A 110 9.61 10.09 -9.03
N ASN A 111 10.78 10.46 -9.57
CA ASN A 111 11.02 10.51 -11.01
C ASN A 111 10.82 9.15 -11.68
N PHE A 112 11.14 8.07 -10.98
CA PHE A 112 10.85 6.72 -11.46
C PHE A 112 9.34 6.46 -11.53
N CYS A 113 8.58 6.82 -10.51
CA CYS A 113 7.13 6.64 -10.49
C CYS A 113 6.41 7.48 -11.57
N GLU A 114 6.92 8.67 -11.90
CA GLU A 114 6.36 9.53 -12.96
C GLU A 114 6.49 8.95 -14.38
N GLN A 115 7.26 7.87 -14.57
CA GLN A 115 7.44 7.26 -15.89
C GLN A 115 6.19 6.57 -16.41
N LYS A 116 5.25 6.19 -15.54
CA LYS A 116 3.98 5.56 -15.93
C LYS A 116 2.82 6.05 -15.07
N ALA A 117 1.67 6.27 -15.70
CA ALA A 117 0.48 6.80 -15.05
C ALA A 117 -0.10 5.90 -13.93
N ASN A 118 0.21 4.60 -13.96
CA ASN A 118 -0.22 3.64 -12.94
C ASN A 118 0.84 3.35 -11.87
N TRP A 119 1.96 4.08 -11.85
CA TRP A 119 2.99 4.03 -10.83
C TRP A 119 2.85 5.23 -9.89
N ASN A 120 2.96 5.02 -8.61
CA ASN A 120 2.63 6.04 -7.63
C ASN A 120 3.63 6.04 -6.47
N LEU A 121 3.99 7.23 -6.01
CA LEU A 121 4.72 7.44 -4.77
C LEU A 121 3.79 8.08 -3.74
N VAL A 122 3.71 7.49 -2.55
CA VAL A 122 2.98 8.04 -1.40
C VAL A 122 3.90 8.12 -0.20
N ILE A 123 3.95 9.28 0.41
CA ILE A 123 4.91 9.63 1.45
C ILE A 123 4.18 10.06 2.72
N SER A 124 4.73 9.71 3.89
CA SER A 124 4.26 10.21 5.19
C SER A 124 5.33 11.05 5.86
N ASN A 125 4.94 12.14 6.52
CA ASN A 125 5.84 13.05 7.22
C ASN A 125 5.44 13.21 8.69
N PRO A 126 6.23 12.70 9.66
CA PRO A 126 7.53 12.02 9.46
C PRO A 126 7.42 10.54 9.05
N CYS A 127 6.32 9.84 9.33
CA CYS A 127 6.22 8.39 9.17
C CYS A 127 4.77 7.91 8.98
N ILE A 128 4.61 6.62 8.62
CA ILE A 128 3.31 5.97 8.35
C ILE A 128 2.31 6.07 9.53
N GLU A 129 2.80 6.23 10.76
CA GLU A 129 1.95 6.41 11.93
C GLU A 129 1.06 7.66 11.82
N ILE A 130 1.46 8.67 11.03
CA ILE A 130 0.60 9.84 10.72
C ILE A 130 -0.67 9.40 9.99
N TRP A 131 -0.56 8.47 9.04
CA TRP A 131 -1.73 7.87 8.40
C TRP A 131 -2.64 7.16 9.40
N LEU A 132 -2.05 6.37 10.31
CA LEU A 132 -2.82 5.65 11.33
C LEU A 132 -3.53 6.59 12.31
N LEU A 133 -2.92 7.72 12.65
CA LEU A 133 -3.54 8.73 13.52
C LEU A 133 -4.78 9.36 12.88
N TYR A 134 -4.80 9.58 11.57
CA TYR A 134 -5.96 10.13 10.86
C TYR A 134 -7.21 9.23 10.85
N HIS A 135 -7.09 7.96 11.26
CA HIS A 135 -8.26 7.10 11.46
C HIS A 135 -9.16 7.56 12.61
N THR A 136 -8.58 8.23 13.61
CA THR A 136 -9.30 8.65 14.82
C THR A 136 -9.18 10.15 15.13
N GLN A 137 -8.30 10.86 14.42
CA GLN A 137 -8.04 12.29 14.62
C GLN A 137 -8.36 13.05 13.33
N THR A 138 -9.07 14.16 13.44
CA THR A 138 -9.35 15.06 12.33
C THR A 138 -8.24 16.10 12.13
N ASP A 139 -7.50 16.39 13.20
CA ASP A 139 -6.41 17.36 13.24
C ASP A 139 -5.29 16.85 14.16
N LEU A 140 -4.05 16.91 13.68
CA LEU A 140 -2.86 16.50 14.40
C LEU A 140 -2.04 17.66 14.95
N THR A 141 -2.40 18.92 14.66
CA THR A 141 -1.62 20.12 15.01
C THR A 141 -1.52 20.34 16.51
N SER A 142 -2.49 19.86 17.29
CA SER A 142 -2.47 19.89 18.75
C SER A 142 -1.56 18.84 19.38
N LEU A 143 -1.09 17.87 18.60
CA LEU A 143 -0.24 16.77 19.07
C LEU A 143 1.24 17.19 18.99
N VAL A 144 2.00 16.90 20.04
CA VAL A 144 3.46 17.15 20.05
C VAL A 144 4.17 16.00 19.33
N ILE A 145 4.22 16.09 18.00
CA ILE A 145 4.89 15.11 17.15
C ILE A 145 5.93 15.85 16.30
N LYS A 146 7.21 15.57 16.53
CA LYS A 146 8.33 16.12 15.77
C LYS A 146 9.12 15.04 15.03
N THR A 147 9.04 13.81 15.50
CA THR A 147 9.81 12.67 15.02
C THR A 147 8.91 11.45 14.89
N SER A 148 9.35 10.43 14.11
CA SER A 148 8.69 9.12 14.02
C SER A 148 8.54 8.45 15.40
N LYS A 149 9.51 8.66 16.31
CA LYS A 149 9.41 8.16 17.70
C LYS A 149 8.26 8.81 18.46
N ASP A 150 8.02 10.12 18.24
CA ASP A 150 6.88 10.81 18.88
C ASP A 150 5.56 10.30 18.32
N ALA A 151 5.46 10.13 16.97
CA ALA A 151 4.27 9.60 16.34
C ALA A 151 3.91 8.21 16.88
N LYS A 152 4.88 7.30 16.96
CA LYS A 152 4.72 5.96 17.56
C LYS A 152 4.22 6.03 19.00
N ARG A 153 4.83 6.88 19.83
CA ARG A 153 4.44 7.07 21.23
C ARG A 153 3.01 7.62 21.37
N VAL A 154 2.59 8.54 20.49
CA VAL A 154 1.22 9.06 20.49
C VAL A 154 0.25 7.97 20.07
N LEU A 155 0.56 7.23 19.02
CA LEU A 155 -0.26 6.12 18.54
C LEU A 155 -0.44 5.04 19.61
N ASP A 156 0.64 4.65 20.32
CA ASP A 156 0.59 3.66 21.41
C ASP A 156 -0.33 4.07 22.56
N LYS A 157 -0.44 5.37 22.83
CA LYS A 157 -1.35 5.91 23.84
C LYS A 157 -2.81 5.90 23.40
N LEU A 158 -3.07 6.13 22.11
CA LEU A 158 -4.42 6.25 21.56
C LEU A 158 -5.00 4.89 21.15
N ALA A 159 -4.18 3.99 20.62
CA ALA A 159 -4.59 2.64 20.27
C ALA A 159 -3.36 1.74 20.11
N LYS A 160 -3.29 0.62 20.84
CA LYS A 160 -2.29 -0.41 20.59
C LYS A 160 -2.41 -0.93 19.14
N TYR A 161 -1.26 -1.26 18.53
CA TYR A 161 -1.05 -1.79 17.17
C TYR A 161 -1.99 -2.93 16.75
N TYR A 162 -3.26 -2.62 16.53
CA TYR A 162 -4.24 -3.55 15.99
C TYR A 162 -4.78 -2.97 14.70
N TYR A 163 -4.12 -3.28 13.56
CA TYR A 163 -4.52 -2.81 12.23
C TYR A 163 -6.01 -3.08 11.95
N PHE A 164 -6.52 -4.23 12.38
CA PHE A 164 -7.93 -4.58 12.24
C PHE A 164 -8.91 -3.57 12.88
N LYS A 165 -8.47 -2.76 13.85
CA LYS A 165 -9.31 -1.69 14.42
C LYS A 165 -9.30 -0.43 13.57
N TYR A 166 -8.26 -0.22 12.76
CA TYR A 166 -8.16 0.92 11.86
C TYR A 166 -8.87 0.68 10.53
N LEU A 167 -8.84 -0.54 10.01
CA LEU A 167 -9.40 -0.86 8.69
C LEU A 167 -10.87 -0.41 8.51
N PRO A 168 -11.79 -0.58 9.48
CA PRO A 168 -13.16 -0.06 9.36
C PRO A 168 -13.23 1.45 9.22
N LEU A 169 -12.24 2.18 9.75
CA LEU A 169 -12.17 3.64 9.77
C LEU A 169 -11.41 4.22 8.57
N MET A 170 -10.99 3.39 7.60
CA MET A 170 -10.26 3.84 6.41
C MET A 170 -10.97 4.98 5.65
N PRO A 171 -12.30 5.00 5.45
CA PRO A 171 -12.99 6.13 4.81
C PRO A 171 -12.83 7.45 5.57
N GLU A 172 -12.86 7.41 6.90
CA GLU A 172 -12.64 8.61 7.73
C GLU A 172 -11.16 9.04 7.66
N ALA A 173 -10.21 8.12 7.68
CA ALA A 173 -8.80 8.43 7.53
C ALA A 173 -8.50 9.09 6.17
N ILE A 174 -9.10 8.61 5.09
CA ILE A 174 -8.99 9.22 3.76
C ILE A 174 -9.50 10.67 3.81
N LYS A 175 -10.67 10.90 4.37
CA LYS A 175 -11.26 12.24 4.49
C LYS A 175 -10.37 13.18 5.31
N ASN A 176 -9.92 12.74 6.49
CA ASN A 176 -9.13 13.55 7.42
C ASN A 176 -7.75 13.87 6.83
N ALA A 177 -7.02 12.87 6.33
CA ALA A 177 -5.70 13.06 5.74
C ALA A 177 -5.75 13.93 4.47
N LYS A 178 -6.78 13.77 3.63
CA LYS A 178 -7.00 14.60 2.45
C LYS A 178 -7.32 16.06 2.81
N ALA A 179 -8.09 16.28 3.88
CA ALA A 179 -8.39 17.63 4.36
C ALA A 179 -7.16 18.33 4.95
N ALA A 180 -6.24 17.58 5.55
CA ALA A 180 -5.00 18.11 6.10
C ALA A 180 -3.92 18.38 5.03
N ASP A 181 -4.02 17.78 3.85
CA ASP A 181 -3.04 17.93 2.77
C ASP A 181 -3.11 19.33 2.14
N THR A 182 -2.13 20.18 2.45
CA THR A 182 -2.05 21.56 1.97
C THR A 182 -1.51 21.70 0.56
N ASN A 183 -0.91 20.63 0.01
CA ASN A 183 -0.39 20.58 -1.36
C ASN A 183 -0.82 19.30 -2.09
N PRO A 184 -2.11 19.14 -2.42
CA PRO A 184 -2.63 17.90 -3.01
C PRO A 184 -2.07 17.60 -4.41
N ALA A 185 -1.45 18.53 -5.11
CA ALA A 185 -0.78 18.28 -6.39
C ALA A 185 0.66 17.79 -6.21
N GLY A 186 1.32 18.16 -5.11
CA GLY A 186 2.71 17.77 -4.84
C GLY A 186 2.84 16.34 -4.32
N TYR A 187 4.03 15.78 -4.48
CA TYR A 187 4.35 14.45 -3.94
C TYR A 187 4.83 14.51 -2.49
N MET A 188 5.53 15.59 -2.10
CA MET A 188 6.09 15.76 -0.76
C MET A 188 5.03 16.33 0.20
N PRO A 189 4.72 15.65 1.32
CA PRO A 189 3.82 16.16 2.35
C PRO A 189 4.54 17.10 3.32
N GLU A 190 3.83 18.12 3.81
CA GLU A 190 4.27 18.94 4.93
C GLU A 190 4.28 18.13 6.25
N PRO A 191 4.93 18.63 7.32
CA PRO A 191 4.91 17.97 8.62
C PRO A 191 3.48 17.63 9.08
N LEU A 192 3.31 16.43 9.65
CA LEU A 192 2.03 15.85 10.09
C LEU A 192 1.04 15.55 8.96
N GLN A 193 1.50 15.52 7.71
CA GLN A 193 0.70 15.13 6.55
C GLN A 193 1.16 13.81 5.97
N THR A 194 0.29 13.18 5.18
CA THR A 194 0.59 11.94 4.48
C THR A 194 -0.13 11.89 3.13
N LYS A 195 0.50 11.28 2.14
CA LYS A 195 -0.12 10.99 0.83
C LYS A 195 -0.71 9.57 0.74
N VAL A 196 -0.59 8.77 1.79
CA VAL A 196 -1.11 7.37 1.83
C VAL A 196 -2.61 7.32 1.59
N TYR A 197 -3.34 8.40 1.87
CA TYR A 197 -4.77 8.48 1.55
C TYR A 197 -5.08 8.26 0.05
N ARG A 198 -4.13 8.52 -0.86
CA ARG A 198 -4.30 8.30 -2.31
C ARG A 198 -4.38 6.81 -2.62
N LEU A 199 -3.46 6.01 -2.07
CA LEU A 199 -3.49 4.55 -2.16
C LEU A 199 -4.78 3.99 -1.53
N ALA A 200 -5.09 4.42 -0.32
CA ALA A 200 -6.29 3.99 0.39
C ALA A 200 -7.58 4.34 -0.38
N GLN A 201 -7.65 5.54 -0.97
CA GLN A 201 -8.79 5.98 -1.79
C GLN A 201 -8.92 5.13 -3.05
N THR A 202 -7.79 4.80 -3.71
CA THR A 202 -7.81 3.96 -4.91
C THR A 202 -8.27 2.54 -4.58
N LEU A 203 -7.77 1.95 -3.50
CA LEU A 203 -8.25 0.66 -2.98
C LEU A 203 -9.74 0.71 -2.66
N TYR A 204 -10.18 1.70 -1.87
CA TYR A 204 -11.59 1.85 -1.49
C TYR A 204 -12.51 1.99 -2.70
N ASN A 205 -12.14 2.80 -3.68
CA ASN A 205 -12.90 2.98 -4.90
C ASN A 205 -12.98 1.69 -5.73
N ARG A 206 -11.88 0.93 -5.78
CA ARG A 206 -11.84 -0.35 -6.51
C ARG A 206 -12.69 -1.43 -5.81
N ILE A 207 -12.64 -1.51 -4.49
CA ILE A 207 -13.46 -2.42 -3.69
C ILE A 207 -14.95 -2.04 -3.81
N GLY A 208 -15.25 -0.75 -3.74
CA GLY A 208 -16.59 -0.21 -3.67
C GLY A 208 -17.21 -0.34 -2.27
N LYS A 209 -18.11 0.57 -1.94
CA LYS A 209 -18.68 0.72 -0.58
C LYS A 209 -19.26 -0.59 -0.03
N LYS A 210 -20.11 -1.27 -0.81
CA LYS A 210 -20.79 -2.50 -0.36
C LYS A 210 -19.80 -3.61 0.00
N ARG A 211 -18.82 -3.86 -0.88
CA ARG A 211 -17.81 -4.90 -0.65
C ARG A 211 -16.88 -4.55 0.51
N PHE A 212 -16.60 -3.27 0.69
CA PHE A 212 -15.84 -2.81 1.83
C PHE A 212 -16.60 -3.05 3.15
N GLU A 213 -17.91 -2.79 3.20
CA GLU A 213 -18.73 -3.10 4.36
C GLU A 213 -18.78 -4.61 4.66
N GLU A 214 -18.91 -5.46 3.64
CA GLU A 214 -18.81 -6.93 3.76
C GLU A 214 -17.42 -7.36 4.30
N PHE A 215 -16.34 -6.77 3.79
CA PHE A 215 -14.98 -6.99 4.30
C PHE A 215 -14.87 -6.62 5.77
N VAL A 216 -15.30 -5.42 6.17
CA VAL A 216 -15.28 -4.97 7.57
C VAL A 216 -16.03 -5.95 8.48
N ALA A 217 -17.19 -6.44 8.06
CA ALA A 217 -17.95 -7.44 8.81
C ALA A 217 -17.20 -8.78 8.97
N SER A 218 -16.24 -9.08 8.09
CA SER A 218 -15.43 -10.31 8.16
C SER A 218 -14.19 -10.20 9.06
N LEU A 219 -13.74 -8.98 9.39
CA LEU A 219 -12.50 -8.73 10.13
C LEU A 219 -12.39 -9.46 11.48
N PRO A 220 -13.43 -9.58 12.32
CA PRO A 220 -13.32 -10.30 13.58
C PRO A 220 -12.91 -11.76 13.43
N LYS A 221 -13.35 -12.42 12.36
CA LYS A 221 -12.96 -13.80 12.04
C LYS A 221 -11.51 -13.90 11.56
N MET A 222 -11.06 -12.90 10.80
CA MET A 222 -9.69 -12.81 10.32
C MET A 222 -8.72 -12.56 11.48
N GLU A 223 -9.06 -11.68 12.42
CA GLU A 223 -8.29 -11.40 13.63
C GLU A 223 -8.09 -12.68 14.45
N GLN A 224 -9.14 -13.44 14.73
CA GLN A 224 -9.06 -14.71 15.45
C GLN A 224 -8.14 -15.72 14.76
N LYS A 225 -8.20 -15.80 13.41
CA LYS A 225 -7.34 -16.70 12.63
C LYS A 225 -5.87 -16.29 12.67
N VAL A 226 -5.57 -14.99 12.72
CA VAL A 226 -4.19 -14.49 12.84
C VAL A 226 -3.63 -14.76 14.24
N LEU A 227 -4.43 -14.55 15.27
CA LEU A 227 -4.03 -14.81 16.66
C LEU A 227 -3.76 -16.30 16.92
N SER A 228 -4.58 -17.20 16.33
CA SER A 228 -4.40 -18.65 16.48
C SER A 228 -3.15 -19.21 15.80
N LYS A 229 -2.56 -18.49 14.83
CA LYS A 229 -1.30 -18.90 14.16
C LYS A 229 -0.03 -18.43 14.87
N LYS A 230 -0.15 -17.58 15.90
CA LYS A 230 0.97 -17.06 16.70
C LYS A 230 1.18 -17.84 18.00
N VAL A 231 0.39 -18.86 18.28
CA VAL A 231 0.51 -19.85 19.34
C VAL A 231 1.10 -21.14 18.76
#